data_94b10b6fa92f1698ea9717c438193c0a
#
_entry.id   94b10b6fa92f1698ea9717c438193c0a
#
_cell.length_a   1.000
_cell.length_b   1.000
_cell.length_c   1.000
_cell.angle_alpha   90.00
_cell.angle_beta   90.00
_cell.angle_gamma   90.00
#
_symmetry.space_group_name_H-M   'P 1'
#
loop_
_entity.id
_entity.type
_entity.pdbx_description
1 polymer ?
#
loop_
_entity_poly.entity_id
_entity_poly.type
_entity_poly.pdbx_seq_one_letter_code
_entity_poly.pdbx_strand_id
1 'polypeptide(L)'
;MFNSRRYSSSRLTKREKSKIQKQTIYYLFFGIVILLLFVFLIMPNLIRLFFAIIDKDSSAVEKDTVPPQVPILSSNPVEATFSASLSLKGFAEPKSKVIFLLNAAKSAEVTVSEEGQFEHELELIDGENELSIFGVDETGNESLKTRSYLITRDSEAPILDIEEPKDGAVIELKKNRTTTIKGKTEPSAKIIINGRMVLADAEGNFSTNYYLAEGKNELEFEAIDKATNKTQKKIEVEFKL
;
A
#
# COMPACT_ATOMS: atom_id res chain seq x y z
N MET A 1 66.69 -29.58 -96.52
CA MET A 1 66.71 -28.11 -96.53
C MET A 1 65.52 -27.62 -95.76
N PHE A 2 65.68 -27.25 -94.49
CA PHE A 2 64.64 -26.60 -93.68
C PHE A 2 65.07 -25.19 -93.36
N ASN A 3 64.31 -24.25 -93.85
CA ASN A 3 64.57 -22.82 -93.73
C ASN A 3 63.86 -22.27 -92.45
N SER A 4 64.59 -22.04 -91.40
CA SER A 4 64.06 -21.45 -90.17
C SER A 4 63.92 -19.93 -90.32
N ARG A 5 62.73 -19.40 -90.49
CA ARG A 5 62.42 -17.96 -90.42
C ARG A 5 62.47 -17.54 -88.98
N ARG A 6 63.43 -16.76 -88.58
CA ARG A 6 63.48 -16.00 -87.31
C ARG A 6 62.49 -14.84 -87.40
N TYR A 7 61.41 -14.88 -86.62
CA TYR A 7 60.54 -13.76 -86.44
C TYR A 7 61.26 -12.72 -85.59
N SER A 8 61.62 -11.61 -86.19
CA SER A 8 62.11 -10.40 -85.48
C SER A 8 60.92 -9.76 -84.78
N SER A 9 60.89 -9.78 -83.43
CA SER A 9 59.91 -9.03 -82.66
C SER A 9 60.08 -7.53 -82.87
N SER A 10 59.12 -6.90 -83.54
CA SER A 10 59.20 -5.50 -83.93
C SER A 10 59.28 -4.61 -82.65
N ARG A 11 60.02 -3.51 -82.74
CA ARG A 11 60.15 -2.48 -81.66
C ARG A 11 58.81 -1.91 -81.16
N LEU A 12 57.76 -2.03 -81.98
CA LEU A 12 56.36 -1.67 -81.69
C LEU A 12 55.76 -2.54 -80.61
N THR A 13 55.95 -3.87 -80.62
CA THR A 13 55.41 -4.78 -79.57
C THR A 13 56.04 -4.56 -78.19
N LYS A 14 57.31 -4.10 -78.14
CA LYS A 14 57.96 -3.73 -76.90
C LYS A 14 57.40 -2.45 -76.31
N ARG A 15 57.06 -1.46 -77.16
CA ARG A 15 56.43 -0.17 -76.66
C ARG A 15 54.99 -0.40 -76.23
N GLU A 16 54.22 -1.18 -76.85
CA GLU A 16 52.86 -1.51 -76.42
C GLU A 16 52.85 -2.30 -75.11
N LYS A 17 53.70 -3.34 -74.98
CA LYS A 17 53.85 -4.08 -73.72
C LYS A 17 54.24 -3.15 -72.54
N SER A 18 55.14 -2.16 -72.75
CA SER A 18 55.55 -1.24 -71.71
C SER A 18 54.46 -0.23 -71.38
N LYS A 19 53.59 0.14 -72.32
CA LYS A 19 52.41 1.00 -72.01
C LYS A 19 51.37 0.23 -71.22
N ILE A 20 51.07 -1.02 -71.59
CA ILE A 20 50.14 -1.87 -70.89
C ILE A 20 50.65 -2.17 -69.49
N GLN A 21 51.93 -2.44 -69.28
CA GLN A 21 52.51 -2.64 -67.98
C GLN A 21 52.40 -1.39 -67.06
N LYS A 22 52.68 -0.18 -67.60
CA LYS A 22 52.53 1.06 -66.89
C LYS A 22 51.08 1.35 -66.50
N GLN A 23 50.13 1.08 -67.36
CA GLN A 23 48.70 1.20 -67.10
C GLN A 23 48.25 0.21 -66.00
N THR A 24 48.69 -1.03 -66.07
CA THR A 24 48.36 -2.06 -65.07
C THR A 24 48.93 -1.68 -63.71
N ILE A 25 50.16 -1.18 -63.61
CA ILE A 25 50.77 -0.71 -62.36
C ILE A 25 50.01 0.51 -61.81
N TYR A 26 49.57 1.42 -62.67
CA TYR A 26 48.79 2.59 -62.29
C TYR A 26 47.42 2.17 -61.71
N TYR A 27 46.68 1.26 -62.34
CA TYR A 27 45.43 0.75 -61.85
C TYR A 27 45.59 -0.05 -60.55
N LEU A 28 46.66 -0.80 -60.41
CA LEU A 28 46.97 -1.55 -59.19
C LEU A 28 47.29 -0.59 -58.03
N PHE A 29 48.08 0.46 -58.28
CA PHE A 29 48.37 1.51 -57.30
C PHE A 29 47.09 2.26 -56.89
N PHE A 30 46.27 2.67 -57.88
CA PHE A 30 45.02 3.35 -57.61
C PHE A 30 44.03 2.48 -56.86
N GLY A 31 43.94 1.19 -57.16
CA GLY A 31 43.16 0.20 -56.42
C GLY A 31 43.60 0.07 -54.94
N ILE A 32 44.92 0.04 -54.71
CA ILE A 32 45.45 0.01 -53.33
C ILE A 32 45.12 1.31 -52.59
N VAL A 33 45.21 2.47 -53.22
CA VAL A 33 44.84 3.74 -52.61
C VAL A 33 43.36 3.80 -52.26
N ILE A 34 42.48 3.31 -53.13
CA ILE A 34 41.05 3.22 -52.84
C ILE A 34 40.80 2.24 -51.70
N LEU A 35 41.46 1.10 -51.66
CA LEU A 35 41.35 0.14 -50.57
C LEU A 35 41.78 0.74 -49.21
N LEU A 36 42.89 1.48 -49.22
CA LEU A 36 43.36 2.15 -48.00
C LEU A 36 42.36 3.23 -47.53
N LEU A 37 41.83 4.04 -48.45
CA LEU A 37 40.79 5.02 -48.13
C LEU A 37 39.53 4.35 -47.58
N PHE A 38 39.11 3.23 -48.15
CA PHE A 38 37.97 2.46 -47.63
C PHE A 38 38.24 1.94 -46.22
N VAL A 39 39.39 1.33 -45.98
CA VAL A 39 39.77 0.78 -44.67
C VAL A 39 39.94 1.88 -43.60
N PHE A 40 40.56 3.00 -43.95
CA PHE A 40 40.87 4.05 -42.95
C PHE A 40 39.77 5.10 -42.78
N LEU A 41 38.92 5.37 -43.78
CA LEU A 41 37.88 6.40 -43.70
C LEU A 41 36.49 5.82 -43.54
N ILE A 42 36.17 4.75 -44.30
CA ILE A 42 34.80 4.22 -44.34
C ILE A 42 34.58 3.16 -43.26
N MET A 43 35.50 2.23 -43.08
CA MET A 43 35.34 1.12 -42.15
C MET A 43 35.21 1.54 -40.68
N PRO A 44 35.99 2.50 -40.16
CA PRO A 44 35.82 2.95 -38.78
C PRO A 44 34.47 3.60 -38.52
N ASN A 45 33.94 4.30 -39.52
CA ASN A 45 32.61 4.92 -39.40
C ASN A 45 31.49 3.91 -39.47
N LEU A 46 31.63 2.85 -40.30
CA LEU A 46 30.69 1.74 -40.35
C LEU A 46 30.71 0.92 -39.06
N ILE A 47 31.87 0.69 -38.47
CA ILE A 47 32.01 0.02 -37.19
C ILE A 47 31.35 0.85 -36.07
N ARG A 48 31.59 2.16 -36.03
CA ARG A 48 30.93 3.06 -35.05
C ARG A 48 29.40 3.05 -35.21
N LEU A 49 28.91 3.12 -36.45
CA LEU A 49 27.49 3.05 -36.73
C LEU A 49 26.88 1.69 -36.31
N PHE A 50 27.59 0.60 -36.57
CA PHE A 50 27.17 -0.76 -36.17
C PHE A 50 27.08 -0.88 -34.63
N PHE A 51 28.09 -0.42 -33.89
CA PHE A 51 28.05 -0.40 -32.43
C PHE A 51 27.00 0.59 -31.89
N ALA A 52 26.80 1.74 -32.50
CA ALA A 52 25.75 2.68 -32.10
C ALA A 52 24.33 2.13 -32.30
N ILE A 53 24.13 1.22 -33.25
CA ILE A 53 22.84 0.54 -33.44
C ILE A 53 22.67 -0.58 -32.39
N ILE A 54 23.72 -1.36 -32.12
CA ILE A 54 23.68 -2.44 -31.12
C ILE A 54 23.61 -1.92 -29.69
N ASP A 55 24.35 -0.87 -29.34
CA ASP A 55 24.31 -0.25 -28.02
C ASP A 55 22.95 0.42 -27.71
N LYS A 56 22.17 0.77 -28.72
CA LYS A 56 20.82 1.27 -28.51
C LYS A 56 19.86 0.21 -27.97
N ASP A 57 20.11 -1.07 -28.26
CA ASP A 57 19.32 -2.19 -27.72
C ASP A 57 19.87 -2.71 -26.37
N SER A 58 21.14 -2.40 -26.02
CA SER A 58 21.75 -2.86 -24.77
C SER A 58 21.52 -1.91 -23.59
N SER A 59 20.92 -0.75 -23.78
CA SER A 59 20.42 0.13 -22.71
C SER A 59 18.93 -0.09 -22.40
N ALA A 60 18.35 -1.23 -22.73
CA ALA A 60 17.19 -1.73 -22.04
C ALA A 60 17.66 -2.02 -20.60
N VAL A 61 17.59 -1.01 -19.71
CA VAL A 61 17.56 -1.24 -18.28
C VAL A 61 16.56 -2.37 -18.10
N GLU A 62 17.01 -3.54 -17.62
CA GLU A 62 16.09 -4.63 -17.29
C GLU A 62 15.04 -3.99 -16.38
N LYS A 63 13.84 -3.80 -16.93
CA LYS A 63 12.74 -3.23 -16.17
C LYS A 63 12.49 -4.22 -15.04
N ASP A 64 12.70 -3.78 -13.82
CA ASP A 64 12.32 -4.58 -12.67
C ASP A 64 10.85 -4.97 -12.80
N THR A 65 10.56 -6.25 -12.75
CA THR A 65 9.21 -6.81 -12.84
C THR A 65 8.82 -7.56 -11.56
N VAL A 66 9.66 -7.46 -10.52
CA VAL A 66 9.41 -8.12 -9.24
C VAL A 66 8.47 -7.23 -8.40
N PRO A 67 7.26 -7.70 -8.05
CA PRO A 67 6.36 -6.94 -7.20
C PRO A 67 6.96 -6.73 -5.81
N PRO A 68 6.69 -5.58 -5.16
CA PRO A 68 7.10 -5.35 -3.79
C PRO A 68 6.34 -6.26 -2.81
N GLN A 69 6.83 -6.35 -1.58
CA GLN A 69 6.13 -7.08 -0.53
C GLN A 69 4.82 -6.38 -0.14
N VAL A 70 3.82 -7.19 0.28
CA VAL A 70 2.55 -6.65 0.78
C VAL A 70 2.82 -5.82 2.04
N PRO A 71 2.34 -4.57 2.12
CA PRO A 71 2.49 -3.75 3.31
C PRO A 71 1.89 -4.40 4.56
N ILE A 72 2.51 -4.19 5.71
CA ILE A 72 2.08 -4.74 6.99
C ILE A 72 1.73 -3.59 7.93
N LEU A 73 0.50 -3.58 8.48
CA LEU A 73 0.11 -2.64 9.52
C LEU A 73 0.75 -3.04 10.86
N SER A 74 1.22 -2.07 11.63
CA SER A 74 1.83 -2.29 12.97
C SER A 74 0.83 -2.85 13.97
N SER A 75 -0.46 -2.56 13.80
CA SER A 75 -1.57 -3.13 14.54
C SER A 75 -2.79 -3.29 13.63
N ASN A 76 -3.66 -4.24 13.94
CA ASN A 76 -4.95 -4.29 13.26
C ASN A 76 -5.76 -3.01 13.56
N PRO A 77 -6.44 -2.43 12.56
CA PRO A 77 -7.41 -1.38 12.80
C PRO A 77 -8.49 -1.82 13.79
N VAL A 78 -9.05 -0.87 14.51
CA VAL A 78 -10.21 -1.11 15.39
C VAL A 78 -11.44 -1.50 14.57
N GLU A 79 -12.32 -2.33 15.14
CA GLU A 79 -13.55 -2.75 14.43
C GLU A 79 -14.62 -1.65 14.42
N ALA A 80 -14.61 -0.76 15.41
CA ALA A 80 -15.52 0.39 15.49
C ALA A 80 -14.83 1.60 16.15
N THR A 81 -15.23 2.81 15.75
CA THR A 81 -14.72 4.06 16.32
C THR A 81 -15.71 5.20 16.11
N PHE A 82 -15.78 6.12 17.07
CA PHE A 82 -16.51 7.38 16.91
C PHE A 82 -15.73 8.42 16.12
N SER A 83 -14.42 8.22 15.96
CA SER A 83 -13.56 9.21 15.29
C SER A 83 -13.83 9.25 13.79
N ALA A 84 -13.83 10.46 13.22
CA ALA A 84 -13.89 10.67 11.78
C ALA A 84 -12.60 10.30 11.07
N SER A 85 -11.49 10.13 11.81
CA SER A 85 -10.20 9.74 11.25
C SER A 85 -9.57 8.60 12.06
N LEU A 86 -8.73 7.80 11.37
CA LEU A 86 -8.00 6.68 11.96
C LEU A 86 -6.53 6.76 11.57
N SER A 87 -5.64 6.84 12.56
CA SER A 87 -4.20 6.79 12.33
C SER A 87 -3.76 5.35 12.06
N LEU A 88 -3.14 5.14 10.90
CA LEU A 88 -2.61 3.87 10.43
C LEU A 88 -1.09 3.98 10.29
N LYS A 89 -0.38 3.05 10.91
CA LYS A 89 1.09 2.95 10.84
C LYS A 89 1.47 1.56 10.38
N GLY A 90 2.59 1.45 9.66
CA GLY A 90 3.03 0.16 9.19
C GLY A 90 4.40 0.18 8.54
N PHE A 91 4.71 -0.95 7.92
CA PHE A 91 5.96 -1.19 7.23
C PHE A 91 5.69 -1.68 5.81
N ALA A 92 6.51 -1.22 4.89
CA ALA A 92 6.53 -1.65 3.50
C ALA A 92 7.95 -1.51 2.94
N GLU A 93 8.15 -1.84 1.69
CA GLU A 93 9.43 -1.69 1.02
C GLU A 93 9.91 -0.23 1.03
N PRO A 94 11.16 0.06 1.44
CA PRO A 94 11.69 1.42 1.45
C PRO A 94 11.54 2.12 0.09
N LYS A 95 11.18 3.40 0.12
CA LYS A 95 10.96 4.26 -1.07
C LYS A 95 9.79 3.85 -1.97
N SER A 96 9.11 2.72 -1.69
CA SER A 96 7.87 2.36 -2.35
C SER A 96 6.72 3.30 -1.94
N LYS A 97 5.57 3.12 -2.55
CA LYS A 97 4.34 3.81 -2.20
C LYS A 97 3.34 2.83 -1.65
N VAL A 98 2.64 3.20 -0.60
CA VAL A 98 1.48 2.45 -0.08
C VAL A 98 0.21 3.13 -0.56
N ILE A 99 -0.63 2.37 -1.22
CA ILE A 99 -1.94 2.80 -1.71
C ILE A 99 -3.02 2.31 -0.75
N PHE A 100 -3.83 3.23 -0.27
CA PHE A 100 -4.98 2.96 0.59
C PHE A 100 -6.24 2.92 -0.26
N LEU A 101 -6.96 1.80 -0.19
CA LEU A 101 -8.28 1.63 -0.78
C LEU A 101 -9.32 1.64 0.33
N LEU A 102 -10.25 2.58 0.26
CA LEU A 102 -11.41 2.64 1.13
C LEU A 102 -12.66 2.40 0.28
N ASN A 103 -13.46 1.42 0.65
CA ASN A 103 -14.67 1.03 -0.11
C ASN A 103 -14.36 0.78 -1.60
N ALA A 104 -13.26 0.06 -1.85
CA ALA A 104 -12.70 -0.27 -3.17
C ALA A 104 -12.20 0.93 -4.01
N ALA A 105 -12.30 2.17 -3.53
CA ALA A 105 -11.78 3.37 -4.18
C ALA A 105 -10.44 3.79 -3.59
N LYS A 106 -9.53 4.33 -4.41
CA LYS A 106 -8.27 4.91 -3.91
C LYS A 106 -8.57 6.13 -3.05
N SER A 107 -8.22 6.04 -1.76
CA SER A 107 -8.38 7.12 -0.79
C SER A 107 -7.09 7.93 -0.63
N ALA A 108 -5.93 7.25 -0.56
CA ALA A 108 -4.66 7.92 -0.35
C ALA A 108 -3.48 7.16 -0.98
N GLU A 109 -2.36 7.87 -1.08
CA GLU A 109 -1.06 7.35 -1.48
C GLU A 109 0.01 7.95 -0.55
N VAL A 110 0.86 7.12 0.05
CA VAL A 110 1.90 7.53 0.99
C VAL A 110 3.23 6.94 0.57
N THR A 111 4.27 7.76 0.53
CA THR A 111 5.63 7.29 0.28
C THR A 111 6.23 6.71 1.56
N VAL A 112 6.81 5.54 1.45
CA VAL A 112 7.49 4.83 2.54
C VAL A 112 8.86 5.44 2.79
N SER A 113 9.23 5.60 4.06
CA SER A 113 10.52 6.16 4.45
C SER A 113 11.69 5.24 4.07
N GLU A 114 12.93 5.73 4.22
CA GLU A 114 14.13 4.91 4.00
C GLU A 114 14.26 3.75 5.00
N GLU A 115 13.64 3.88 6.18
CA GLU A 115 13.55 2.84 7.21
C GLU A 115 12.40 1.85 6.98
N GLY A 116 11.65 2.00 5.88
CA GLY A 116 10.54 1.13 5.54
C GLY A 116 9.24 1.43 6.29
N GLN A 117 9.10 2.60 6.91
CA GLN A 117 7.93 2.98 7.69
C GLN A 117 6.99 3.89 6.91
N PHE A 118 5.70 3.76 7.18
CA PHE A 118 4.67 4.70 6.72
C PHE A 118 3.68 5.01 7.84
N GLU A 119 3.09 6.19 7.77
CA GLU A 119 2.00 6.65 8.63
C GLU A 119 1.02 7.43 7.79
N HIS A 120 -0.28 7.20 8.02
CA HIS A 120 -1.35 7.92 7.34
C HIS A 120 -2.57 8.06 8.25
N GLU A 121 -3.20 9.22 8.21
CA GLU A 121 -4.49 9.47 8.85
C GLU A 121 -5.59 9.29 7.79
N LEU A 122 -6.35 8.19 7.93
CA LEU A 122 -7.42 7.80 7.03
C LEU A 122 -8.73 8.44 7.48
N GLU A 123 -9.41 9.17 6.60
CA GLU A 123 -10.75 9.68 6.86
C GLU A 123 -11.80 8.59 6.64
N LEU A 124 -12.73 8.45 7.59
CA LEU A 124 -13.80 7.46 7.58
C LEU A 124 -15.13 8.14 7.29
N ILE A 125 -15.98 7.48 6.50
CA ILE A 125 -17.40 7.86 6.35
C ILE A 125 -18.24 7.21 7.45
N ASP A 126 -19.40 7.78 7.76
CA ASP A 126 -20.35 7.19 8.70
C ASP A 126 -20.80 5.81 8.23
N GLY A 127 -20.89 4.86 9.17
CA GLY A 127 -21.19 3.47 8.89
C GLY A 127 -19.98 2.62 8.53
N GLU A 128 -20.16 1.62 7.69
CA GLU A 128 -19.14 0.64 7.34
C GLU A 128 -18.09 1.18 6.36
N ASN A 129 -16.83 0.96 6.68
CA ASN A 129 -15.66 1.30 5.87
C ASN A 129 -14.84 0.03 5.66
N GLU A 130 -14.63 -0.36 4.41
CA GLU A 130 -13.77 -1.48 4.05
C GLU A 130 -12.40 -0.96 3.61
N LEU A 131 -11.37 -1.23 4.41
CA LEU A 131 -9.99 -0.82 4.14
C LEU A 131 -9.18 -1.99 3.61
N SER A 132 -8.44 -1.77 2.52
CA SER A 132 -7.32 -2.62 2.09
C SER A 132 -6.17 -1.75 1.60
N ILE A 133 -4.94 -2.25 1.67
CA ILE A 133 -3.75 -1.54 1.22
C ILE A 133 -2.88 -2.45 0.35
N PHE A 134 -2.10 -1.84 -0.56
CA PHE A 134 -1.08 -2.52 -1.34
C PHE A 134 0.11 -1.61 -1.60
N GLY A 135 1.25 -2.20 -1.93
CA GLY A 135 2.48 -1.48 -2.24
C GLY A 135 2.68 -1.30 -3.74
N VAL A 136 3.33 -0.21 -4.14
CA VAL A 136 3.80 0.06 -5.50
C VAL A 136 5.26 0.46 -5.42
N ASP A 137 6.16 -0.24 -6.11
CA ASP A 137 7.58 0.07 -6.15
C ASP A 137 7.91 1.28 -7.05
N GLU A 138 9.20 1.65 -7.11
CA GLU A 138 9.67 2.76 -7.95
C GLU A 138 9.50 2.50 -9.45
N THR A 139 9.40 1.23 -9.87
CA THR A 139 9.23 0.82 -11.28
C THR A 139 7.77 0.64 -11.69
N GLY A 140 6.85 0.74 -10.72
CA GLY A 140 5.41 0.68 -10.91
C GLY A 140 4.82 -0.74 -10.82
N ASN A 141 5.55 -1.72 -10.25
CA ASN A 141 4.98 -3.03 -9.95
C ASN A 141 4.13 -2.95 -8.68
N GLU A 142 3.00 -3.65 -8.67
CA GLU A 142 2.05 -3.67 -7.56
C GLU A 142 2.15 -4.98 -6.76
N SER A 143 2.10 -4.88 -5.44
CA SER A 143 1.96 -6.05 -4.57
C SER A 143 0.54 -6.62 -4.60
N LEU A 144 0.35 -7.77 -3.98
CA LEU A 144 -0.99 -8.21 -3.60
C LEU A 144 -1.58 -7.23 -2.57
N LYS A 145 -2.92 -7.15 -2.52
CA LYS A 145 -3.62 -6.39 -1.48
C LYS A 145 -3.57 -7.15 -0.15
N THR A 146 -3.59 -6.41 0.97
CA THR A 146 -3.87 -7.02 2.28
C THR A 146 -5.27 -7.65 2.28
N ARG A 147 -5.58 -8.41 3.34
CA ARG A 147 -6.99 -8.70 3.65
C ARG A 147 -7.77 -7.40 3.84
N SER A 148 -9.07 -7.44 3.64
CA SER A 148 -9.96 -6.33 3.98
C SER A 148 -10.13 -6.23 5.51
N TYR A 149 -10.11 -5.00 6.01
CA TYR A 149 -10.44 -4.64 7.38
C TYR A 149 -11.75 -3.87 7.36
N LEU A 150 -12.75 -4.40 8.07
CA LEU A 150 -14.03 -3.72 8.23
C LEU A 150 -13.97 -2.84 9.47
N ILE A 151 -14.26 -1.53 9.29
CA ILE A 151 -14.22 -0.51 10.34
C ILE A 151 -15.54 0.23 10.33
N THR A 152 -16.31 0.14 11.42
CA THR A 152 -17.57 0.89 11.55
C THR A 152 -17.29 2.23 12.23
N ARG A 153 -17.55 3.33 11.51
CA ARG A 153 -17.63 4.64 12.17
C ARG A 153 -19.04 4.86 12.67
N ASP A 154 -19.16 5.01 13.99
CA ASP A 154 -20.41 5.28 14.68
C ASP A 154 -20.20 6.43 15.65
N SER A 155 -20.87 7.55 15.45
CA SER A 155 -20.79 8.76 16.28
C SER A 155 -22.03 8.95 17.17
N GLU A 156 -22.96 8.00 17.19
CA GLU A 156 -24.16 8.05 18.01
C GLU A 156 -23.86 7.48 19.41
N ALA A 157 -24.31 8.20 20.45
CA ALA A 157 -24.16 7.71 21.81
C ALA A 157 -25.22 6.63 22.12
N PRO A 158 -24.84 5.56 22.88
CA PRO A 158 -25.76 4.47 23.16
C PRO A 158 -26.96 4.95 24.01
N ILE A 159 -28.12 4.39 23.72
CA ILE A 159 -29.32 4.59 24.58
C ILE A 159 -29.07 3.90 25.90
N LEU A 160 -29.45 4.56 27.03
CA LEU A 160 -29.35 4.00 28.37
C LEU A 160 -30.70 4.18 29.12
N ASP A 161 -31.46 3.11 29.23
CA ASP A 161 -32.70 3.07 29.99
C ASP A 161 -32.53 2.20 31.25
N ILE A 162 -32.86 2.78 32.42
CA ILE A 162 -32.85 2.08 33.69
C ILE A 162 -34.27 1.67 34.04
N GLU A 163 -34.51 0.37 34.03
CA GLU A 163 -35.82 -0.22 34.28
C GLU A 163 -36.10 -0.36 35.78
N GLU A 164 -35.11 -0.86 36.53
CA GLU A 164 -35.14 -1.08 37.98
C GLU A 164 -33.77 -0.79 38.61
N PRO A 165 -33.72 -0.11 39.77
CA PRO A 165 -34.85 0.66 40.38
C PRO A 165 -35.13 1.94 39.59
N LYS A 166 -36.33 2.48 39.69
CA LYS A 166 -36.64 3.82 39.14
C LYS A 166 -35.99 4.91 39.98
N ASP A 167 -35.74 6.04 39.37
CA ASP A 167 -35.24 7.24 40.10
C ASP A 167 -36.22 7.66 41.16
N GLY A 168 -35.71 7.96 42.38
CA GLY A 168 -36.49 8.28 43.57
C GLY A 168 -37.15 7.07 44.24
N ALA A 169 -36.83 5.84 43.85
CA ALA A 169 -37.41 4.65 44.46
C ALA A 169 -37.01 4.50 45.93
N VAL A 170 -37.98 4.13 46.78
CA VAL A 170 -37.76 3.79 48.18
C VAL A 170 -37.82 2.26 48.32
N ILE A 171 -36.71 1.67 48.75
CA ILE A 171 -36.58 0.22 48.96
C ILE A 171 -36.59 -0.04 50.48
N GLU A 172 -37.56 -0.80 50.96
CA GLU A 172 -37.72 -1.11 52.36
C GLU A 172 -37.39 -2.59 52.66
N LEU A 173 -37.15 -2.87 53.92
CA LEU A 173 -36.86 -4.19 54.49
C LEU A 173 -35.42 -4.68 54.24
N LYS A 174 -34.77 -5.07 55.33
CA LYS A 174 -33.39 -5.57 55.34
C LYS A 174 -33.07 -6.65 54.28
N LYS A 175 -34.06 -7.51 53.95
CA LYS A 175 -33.90 -8.53 52.93
C LYS A 175 -33.71 -7.98 51.53
N ASN A 176 -34.18 -6.74 51.26
CA ASN A 176 -34.13 -6.08 49.96
C ASN A 176 -32.86 -5.15 49.81
N ARG A 177 -32.00 -5.16 50.83
CA ARG A 177 -30.77 -4.33 50.83
C ARG A 177 -29.85 -4.63 49.62
N THR A 178 -29.87 -5.86 49.16
CA THR A 178 -29.30 -6.21 47.85
C THR A 178 -30.44 -6.14 46.83
N THR A 179 -30.42 -5.09 46.02
CA THR A 179 -31.41 -4.89 44.96
C THR A 179 -30.86 -5.32 43.62
N THR A 180 -31.74 -5.70 42.72
CA THR A 180 -31.37 -5.97 41.34
C THR A 180 -31.50 -4.70 40.54
N ILE A 181 -30.44 -4.29 39.86
CA ILE A 181 -30.44 -3.24 38.85
C ILE A 181 -30.67 -3.89 37.52
N LYS A 182 -31.67 -3.40 36.77
CA LYS A 182 -31.97 -3.85 35.40
C LYS A 182 -32.11 -2.64 34.49
N GLY A 183 -31.75 -2.83 33.24
CA GLY A 183 -31.91 -1.81 32.23
C GLY A 183 -31.62 -2.32 30.84
N LYS A 184 -31.71 -1.42 29.91
CA LYS A 184 -31.51 -1.68 28.49
C LYS A 184 -30.59 -0.64 27.86
N THR A 185 -29.74 -1.09 26.99
CA THR A 185 -28.84 -0.28 26.18
C THR A 185 -28.62 -0.95 24.82
N GLU A 186 -27.57 -0.63 24.11
CA GLU A 186 -27.21 -1.32 22.88
C GLU A 186 -26.65 -2.73 23.13
N PRO A 187 -26.80 -3.64 22.16
CA PRO A 187 -26.24 -4.98 22.22
C PRO A 187 -24.73 -4.98 22.49
N SER A 188 -24.31 -5.79 23.47
CA SER A 188 -22.90 -5.93 23.85
C SER A 188 -22.21 -4.67 24.36
N ALA A 189 -22.95 -3.58 24.63
CA ALA A 189 -22.40 -2.38 25.26
C ALA A 189 -21.87 -2.67 26.67
N LYS A 190 -20.88 -1.92 27.10
CA LYS A 190 -20.31 -1.96 28.43
C LYS A 190 -21.03 -0.95 29.32
N ILE A 191 -21.56 -1.39 30.48
CA ILE A 191 -22.18 -0.53 31.47
C ILE A 191 -21.26 -0.45 32.67
N ILE A 192 -20.96 0.75 33.17
CA ILE A 192 -20.25 0.97 34.42
C ILE A 192 -21.24 1.56 35.42
N ILE A 193 -21.42 0.89 36.59
CA ILE A 193 -22.31 1.30 37.65
C ILE A 193 -21.45 1.55 38.89
N ASN A 194 -21.28 2.79 39.31
CA ASN A 194 -20.39 3.18 40.42
C ASN A 194 -19.04 2.47 40.39
N GLY A 195 -18.40 2.40 39.17
CA GLY A 195 -17.12 1.74 38.93
C GLY A 195 -17.17 0.24 38.74
N ARG A 196 -18.35 -0.41 38.84
CA ARG A 196 -18.51 -1.86 38.53
C ARG A 196 -18.96 -2.05 37.10
N MET A 197 -18.26 -2.89 36.35
CA MET A 197 -18.55 -3.19 34.94
C MET A 197 -19.59 -4.32 34.84
N VAL A 198 -20.57 -4.13 33.96
CA VAL A 198 -21.56 -5.11 33.53
C VAL A 198 -21.61 -5.06 31.99
N LEU A 199 -21.85 -6.18 31.32
CA LEU A 199 -22.03 -6.24 29.88
C LEU A 199 -23.52 -6.44 29.58
N ALA A 200 -24.01 -5.73 28.56
CA ALA A 200 -25.32 -6.01 27.99
C ALA A 200 -25.26 -7.29 27.15
N ASP A 201 -26.38 -8.01 27.14
CA ASP A 201 -26.55 -9.20 26.30
C ASP A 201 -26.74 -8.83 24.80
N ALA A 202 -27.02 -9.84 23.96
CA ALA A 202 -27.21 -9.65 22.52
C ALA A 202 -28.48 -8.84 22.19
N GLU A 203 -29.43 -8.77 23.12
CA GLU A 203 -30.68 -7.99 23.03
C GLU A 203 -30.56 -6.60 23.68
N GLY A 204 -29.37 -6.29 24.26
CA GLY A 204 -29.10 -5.01 24.92
C GLY A 204 -29.53 -4.96 26.38
N ASN A 205 -30.02 -6.02 26.99
CA ASN A 205 -30.43 -6.02 28.39
C ASN A 205 -29.22 -6.22 29.30
N PHE A 206 -29.23 -5.55 30.45
CA PHE A 206 -28.25 -5.80 31.50
C PHE A 206 -28.93 -5.98 32.86
N SER A 207 -28.34 -6.80 33.72
CA SER A 207 -28.81 -7.05 35.04
C SER A 207 -27.66 -7.32 36.00
N THR A 208 -27.70 -6.71 37.19
CA THR A 208 -26.70 -6.95 38.23
C THR A 208 -27.28 -6.69 39.61
N ASN A 209 -26.73 -7.35 40.63
CA ASN A 209 -27.08 -7.08 42.01
C ASN A 209 -26.23 -5.98 42.63
N TYR A 210 -26.86 -5.05 43.30
CA TYR A 210 -26.20 -3.92 43.95
C TYR A 210 -26.59 -3.84 45.43
N TYR A 211 -25.59 -3.62 46.28
CA TYR A 211 -25.80 -3.51 47.72
C TYR A 211 -25.97 -2.03 48.12
N LEU A 212 -27.12 -1.67 48.68
CA LEU A 212 -27.48 -0.33 49.07
C LEU A 212 -26.99 0.00 50.52
N ALA A 213 -26.44 1.17 50.70
CA ALA A 213 -26.24 1.76 52.01
C ALA A 213 -27.57 2.26 52.61
N GLU A 214 -27.68 2.37 53.95
CA GLU A 214 -28.86 2.95 54.58
C GLU A 214 -28.98 4.45 54.24
N GLY A 215 -30.18 4.89 53.90
CA GLY A 215 -30.47 6.24 53.44
C GLY A 215 -30.34 6.37 51.92
N LYS A 216 -29.90 7.52 51.44
CA LYS A 216 -29.80 7.87 50.02
C LYS A 216 -28.57 7.21 49.37
N ASN A 217 -28.77 6.57 48.22
CA ASN A 217 -27.74 6.02 47.38
C ASN A 217 -27.80 6.67 46.01
N GLU A 218 -26.72 7.27 45.56
CA GLU A 218 -26.57 7.78 44.20
C GLU A 218 -25.94 6.66 43.33
N LEU A 219 -26.65 6.31 42.28
CA LEU A 219 -26.18 5.30 41.29
C LEU A 219 -25.82 6.04 40.00
N GLU A 220 -24.55 6.03 39.68
CA GLU A 220 -24.00 6.60 38.45
C GLU A 220 -23.82 5.49 37.41
N PHE A 221 -24.40 5.69 36.25
CA PHE A 221 -24.34 4.77 35.13
C PHE A 221 -23.58 5.43 33.97
N GLU A 222 -22.68 4.70 33.36
CA GLU A 222 -22.06 5.05 32.09
C GLU A 222 -22.19 3.87 31.15
N ALA A 223 -22.92 4.01 30.02
CA ALA A 223 -22.96 3.07 28.95
C ALA A 223 -21.91 3.45 27.89
N ILE A 224 -21.18 2.46 27.41
CA ILE A 224 -20.12 2.61 26.42
C ILE A 224 -20.36 1.58 25.33
N ASP A 225 -20.54 2.01 24.07
CA ASP A 225 -20.71 1.16 22.91
C ASP A 225 -19.39 0.59 22.38
N LYS A 226 -19.43 -0.10 21.25
CA LYS A 226 -18.24 -0.65 20.56
C LYS A 226 -17.36 0.43 19.94
N ALA A 227 -17.96 1.56 19.52
CA ALA A 227 -17.25 2.71 18.95
C ALA A 227 -16.64 3.62 20.03
N THR A 228 -16.90 3.31 21.33
CA THR A 228 -16.49 4.08 22.52
C THR A 228 -17.27 5.36 22.76
N ASN A 229 -18.44 5.55 22.12
CA ASN A 229 -19.37 6.60 22.51
C ASN A 229 -19.94 6.31 23.88
N LYS A 230 -20.36 7.37 24.61
CA LYS A 230 -20.74 7.29 26.00
C LYS A 230 -22.07 8.00 26.29
N THR A 231 -22.89 7.35 27.10
CA THR A 231 -24.07 7.95 27.68
C THR A 231 -23.99 7.80 29.19
N GLN A 232 -24.23 8.89 29.92
CA GLN A 232 -24.22 8.90 31.38
C GLN A 232 -25.61 9.21 31.94
N LYS A 233 -25.97 8.52 33.02
CA LYS A 233 -27.21 8.73 33.74
C LYS A 233 -27.00 8.54 35.23
N LYS A 234 -27.71 9.33 36.08
CA LYS A 234 -27.71 9.22 37.52
C LYS A 234 -29.12 9.01 38.02
N ILE A 235 -29.29 8.16 39.00
CA ILE A 235 -30.55 8.02 39.76
C ILE A 235 -30.25 8.01 41.24
N GLU A 236 -31.21 8.47 42.05
CA GLU A 236 -31.17 8.39 43.52
C GLU A 236 -32.14 7.28 44.00
N VAL A 237 -31.68 6.43 44.91
CA VAL A 237 -32.49 5.39 45.54
C VAL A 237 -32.33 5.46 47.02
N GLU A 238 -33.43 5.54 47.78
CA GLU A 238 -33.42 5.54 49.23
C GLU A 238 -33.64 4.12 49.77
N PHE A 239 -32.75 3.68 50.66
CA PHE A 239 -32.95 2.40 51.35
C PHE A 239 -33.30 2.65 52.82
N LYS A 240 -34.41 2.03 53.31
CA LYS A 240 -34.90 2.11 54.69
C LYS A 240 -34.93 0.69 55.32
N LEU A 241 -34.39 0.60 56.55
CA LEU A 241 -34.41 -0.63 57.36
C LEU A 241 -35.81 -0.98 57.87
#